data_57dd3e7e5f8ebfa7e8ffc5f818cf3184
#
_entry.id   57dd3e7e5f8ebfa7e8ffc5f818cf3184
#
_cell.length_a   1.000
_cell.length_b   1.000
_cell.length_c   1.000
_cell.angle_alpha   90.00
_cell.angle_beta   90.00
_cell.angle_gamma   90.00
#
_symmetry.space_group_name_H-M   'P 1'
#
loop_
_entity.id
_entity.type
_entity.pdbx_description
1 polymer ?
#
loop_
_entity_poly.entity_id
_entity_poly.type
_entity_poly.pdbx_seq_one_letter_code
_entity_poly.pdbx_strand_id
1 'polypeptide(L)'
;MTRYTHALRLVAAGALVSTLAACVVTPPAPAHPAGPVGPNPHEVAVDRLHQVEGRIDNLSHRIDVHVNQGYYPPPQGGALHHRLDTIRGEAHDMAAQHGGGISPEEQRVLNQELDTAARAIGE
;
A
#
# COMPACT_ATOMS: atom_id res chain seq x y z
N MET A 1 -7.80 63.37 -33.16
CA MET A 1 -6.83 64.32 -33.67
C MET A 1 -5.48 63.68 -33.79
N THR A 2 -5.04 63.61 -35.01
CA THR A 2 -3.66 63.68 -35.51
C THR A 2 -2.79 62.47 -35.30
N ARG A 3 -2.59 61.52 -36.28
CA ARG A 3 -1.69 61.62 -37.45
C ARG A 3 -0.22 61.64 -36.97
N TYR A 4 0.64 60.80 -37.41
CA TYR A 4 1.30 60.54 -38.69
C TYR A 4 2.18 59.31 -38.58
N THR A 5 2.13 58.32 -39.42
CA THR A 5 2.80 58.08 -40.70
C THR A 5 4.33 58.09 -40.65
N HIS A 6 4.80 57.19 -41.33
CA HIS A 6 5.92 56.96 -42.26
C HIS A 6 6.84 55.86 -41.78
N ALA A 7 6.84 54.77 -42.44
CA ALA A 7 7.32 54.43 -43.76
C ALA A 7 8.82 54.24 -43.81
N LEU A 8 9.18 53.20 -44.29
CA LEU A 8 10.02 52.87 -45.42
C LEU A 8 11.30 52.06 -45.17
N ARG A 9 11.31 50.89 -45.81
CA ARG A 9 12.41 50.31 -46.62
C ARG A 9 13.73 50.00 -45.89
N LEU A 10 14.37 48.91 -46.13
CA LEU A 10 14.88 48.19 -47.29
C LEU A 10 15.47 46.84 -46.80
N VAL A 11 15.16 45.74 -47.42
CA VAL A 11 15.99 44.95 -48.34
C VAL A 11 17.39 44.59 -47.81
N ALA A 12 17.65 43.36 -47.62
CA ALA A 12 18.58 42.54 -48.39
C ALA A 12 19.00 41.26 -47.70
N ALA A 13 18.93 40.23 -48.49
CA ALA A 13 19.92 39.17 -48.67
C ALA A 13 20.16 38.20 -47.51
N GLY A 14 19.65 37.00 -47.57
CA GLY A 14 20.37 35.93 -48.22
C GLY A 14 21.46 35.36 -47.35
N ALA A 15 21.09 34.35 -46.51
CA ALA A 15 22.02 33.29 -46.18
C ALA A 15 21.23 32.04 -45.87
N LEU A 16 21.13 31.15 -46.85
CA LEU A 16 20.77 29.76 -46.69
C LEU A 16 21.86 29.06 -45.87
N VAL A 17 21.68 28.98 -44.59
CA VAL A 17 22.48 28.08 -43.76
C VAL A 17 21.74 26.75 -43.75
N SER A 18 22.16 25.84 -44.60
CA SER A 18 21.80 24.44 -44.55
C SER A 18 22.41 23.84 -43.29
N THR A 19 21.65 23.82 -42.19
CA THR A 19 22.03 23.03 -41.04
C THR A 19 21.73 21.56 -41.38
N LEU A 20 22.79 20.82 -41.69
CA LEU A 20 22.83 19.40 -41.67
C LEU A 20 22.44 18.94 -40.24
N ALA A 21 21.22 18.54 -40.06
CA ALA A 21 20.81 17.82 -38.85
C ALA A 21 21.57 16.50 -38.84
N ALA A 22 22.71 16.49 -38.17
CA ALA A 22 23.36 15.24 -37.79
C ALA A 22 22.43 14.54 -36.85
N CYS A 23 21.74 13.51 -37.31
CA CYS A 23 21.08 12.52 -36.46
C CYS A 23 22.18 11.87 -35.62
N VAL A 24 22.42 12.41 -34.43
CA VAL A 24 23.20 11.71 -33.43
C VAL A 24 22.31 10.51 -32.98
N VAL A 25 22.59 9.36 -33.58
CA VAL A 25 22.10 8.09 -33.08
C VAL A 25 22.85 7.86 -31.76
N THR A 26 22.22 8.25 -30.68
CA THR A 26 22.69 7.88 -29.34
C THR A 26 22.56 6.36 -29.26
N PRO A 27 23.65 5.60 -29.07
CA PRO A 27 23.50 4.17 -28.82
C PRO A 27 22.62 3.99 -27.59
N PRO A 28 21.69 2.99 -27.59
CA PRO A 28 20.90 2.71 -26.40
C PRO A 28 21.87 2.46 -25.25
N ALA A 29 21.67 3.22 -24.15
CA ALA A 29 22.44 2.98 -22.94
C ALA A 29 22.32 1.51 -22.57
N PRO A 30 23.43 0.83 -22.21
CA PRO A 30 23.32 -0.55 -21.76
C PRO A 30 22.30 -0.62 -20.66
N ALA A 31 21.27 -1.50 -20.84
CA ALA A 31 20.28 -1.75 -19.82
C ALA A 31 21.04 -2.11 -18.55
N HIS A 32 20.95 -1.28 -17.52
CA HIS A 32 21.47 -1.64 -16.22
C HIS A 32 20.77 -2.94 -15.84
N PRO A 33 21.51 -3.99 -15.43
CA PRO A 33 20.86 -5.18 -14.90
C PRO A 33 19.95 -4.69 -13.79
N ALA A 34 18.66 -5.03 -13.87
CA ALA A 34 17.71 -4.74 -12.83
C ALA A 34 18.32 -5.27 -11.53
N GLY A 35 18.64 -4.37 -10.59
CA GLY A 35 19.07 -4.78 -9.26
C GLY A 35 18.03 -5.74 -8.67
N PRO A 36 18.37 -6.49 -7.60
CA PRO A 36 17.44 -7.44 -7.01
C PRO A 36 16.09 -6.73 -6.81
N VAL A 37 15.07 -7.25 -7.49
CA VAL A 37 13.71 -6.74 -7.37
C VAL A 37 13.33 -6.96 -5.91
N GLY A 38 13.14 -5.88 -5.16
CA GLY A 38 12.63 -5.95 -3.80
C GLY A 38 11.25 -6.63 -3.79
N PRO A 39 10.80 -7.12 -2.63
CA PRO A 39 9.50 -7.76 -2.52
C PRO A 39 8.42 -6.83 -3.08
N ASN A 40 7.48 -7.40 -3.84
CA ASN A 40 6.36 -6.67 -4.41
C ASN A 40 5.56 -5.99 -3.28
N PRO A 41 5.35 -4.66 -3.31
CA PRO A 41 4.62 -3.96 -2.26
C PRO A 41 3.22 -4.53 -1.99
N HIS A 42 2.55 -5.03 -3.02
CA HIS A 42 1.25 -5.68 -2.87
C HIS A 42 1.36 -7.02 -2.13
N GLU A 43 2.32 -7.87 -2.46
CA GLU A 43 2.57 -9.12 -1.74
C GLU A 43 2.87 -8.87 -0.27
N VAL A 44 3.69 -7.85 0.02
CA VAL A 44 3.98 -7.45 1.40
C VAL A 44 2.72 -6.96 2.14
N ALA A 45 1.80 -6.28 1.47
CA ALA A 45 0.54 -5.85 2.06
C ALA A 45 -0.40 -7.04 2.34
N VAL A 46 -0.46 -8.03 1.46
CA VAL A 46 -1.19 -9.29 1.64
C VAL A 46 -0.59 -10.10 2.79
N ASP A 47 0.74 -10.19 2.88
CA ASP A 47 1.41 -10.90 3.97
C ASP A 47 1.11 -10.29 5.35
N ARG A 48 0.96 -8.96 5.43
CA ARG A 48 0.54 -8.31 6.68
C ARG A 48 -0.87 -8.73 7.10
N LEU A 49 -1.80 -8.83 6.15
CA LEU A 49 -3.15 -9.34 6.42
C LEU A 49 -3.08 -10.77 6.97
N HIS A 50 -2.37 -11.67 6.31
CA HIS A 50 -2.21 -13.05 6.75
C HIS A 50 -1.58 -13.16 8.15
N GLN A 51 -0.64 -12.26 8.51
CA GLN A 51 -0.08 -12.22 9.86
C GLN A 51 -1.15 -11.85 10.91
N VAL A 52 -2.01 -10.89 10.61
CA VAL A 52 -3.14 -10.51 11.48
C VAL A 52 -4.12 -11.67 11.63
N GLU A 53 -4.52 -12.30 10.53
CA GLU A 53 -5.43 -13.47 10.53
C GLU A 53 -4.85 -14.64 11.32
N GLY A 54 -3.58 -14.98 11.10
CA GLY A 54 -2.93 -16.06 11.85
C GLY A 54 -2.88 -15.78 13.36
N ARG A 55 -2.77 -14.51 13.75
CA ARG A 55 -2.86 -14.11 15.15
C ARG A 55 -4.27 -14.27 15.72
N ILE A 56 -5.29 -13.87 14.94
CA ILE A 56 -6.70 -14.08 15.30
C ILE A 56 -7.00 -15.57 15.52
N ASP A 57 -6.55 -16.43 14.59
CA ASP A 57 -6.76 -17.87 14.67
C ASP A 57 -6.09 -18.47 15.92
N ASN A 58 -4.89 -18.03 16.25
CA ASN A 58 -4.19 -18.47 17.46
C ASN A 58 -4.95 -18.07 18.74
N LEU A 59 -5.40 -16.81 18.83
CA LEU A 59 -6.20 -16.35 19.96
C LEU A 59 -7.55 -17.07 20.05
N SER A 60 -8.19 -17.35 18.92
CA SER A 60 -9.44 -18.14 18.85
C SER A 60 -9.24 -19.55 19.44
N HIS A 61 -8.17 -20.22 19.03
CA HIS A 61 -7.83 -21.54 19.57
C HIS A 61 -7.59 -21.49 21.08
N ARG A 62 -6.96 -20.46 21.59
CA ARG A 62 -6.73 -20.29 23.04
C ARG A 62 -8.02 -20.09 23.81
N ILE A 63 -9.00 -19.36 23.26
CA ILE A 63 -10.34 -19.25 23.86
C ILE A 63 -10.96 -20.62 24.00
N ASP A 64 -10.92 -21.46 22.95
CA ASP A 64 -11.48 -22.81 22.97
C ASP A 64 -10.81 -23.69 24.05
N VAL A 65 -9.48 -23.61 24.13
CA VAL A 65 -8.71 -24.33 25.16
C VAL A 65 -9.14 -23.90 26.57
N HIS A 66 -9.27 -22.60 26.82
CA HIS A 66 -9.65 -22.06 28.12
C HIS A 66 -11.10 -22.44 28.50
N VAL A 67 -12.04 -22.41 27.55
CA VAL A 67 -13.41 -22.88 27.78
C VAL A 67 -13.42 -24.39 28.13
N ASN A 68 -12.71 -25.21 27.36
CA ASN A 68 -12.64 -26.65 27.56
C ASN A 68 -11.97 -27.03 28.88
N GLN A 69 -11.04 -26.24 29.36
CA GLN A 69 -10.36 -26.43 30.66
C GLN A 69 -11.13 -25.81 31.83
N GLY A 70 -12.26 -25.13 31.56
CA GLY A 70 -13.08 -24.53 32.59
C GLY A 70 -12.55 -23.26 33.22
N TYR A 71 -11.60 -22.59 32.56
CA TYR A 71 -11.07 -21.29 33.04
C TYR A 71 -12.14 -20.20 33.04
N TYR A 72 -13.07 -20.26 32.10
CA TYR A 72 -14.25 -19.40 32.07
C TYR A 72 -15.43 -20.12 31.35
N PRO A 73 -16.69 -19.71 31.64
CA PRO A 73 -17.84 -20.35 31.09
C PRO A 73 -18.01 -20.12 29.59
N PRO A 74 -18.67 -21.02 28.86
CA PRO A 74 -18.89 -20.94 27.42
C PRO A 74 -19.43 -19.58 26.91
N PRO A 75 -20.38 -18.92 27.62
CA PRO A 75 -20.84 -17.59 27.17
C PRO A 75 -19.74 -16.50 27.13
N GLN A 76 -18.77 -16.58 28.06
CA GLN A 76 -17.61 -15.66 28.04
C GLN A 76 -16.69 -15.98 26.86
N GLY A 77 -16.45 -17.26 26.58
CA GLY A 77 -15.70 -17.67 25.36
C GLY A 77 -16.39 -17.18 24.10
N GLY A 78 -17.72 -17.32 24.00
CA GLY A 78 -18.48 -16.79 22.88
C GLY A 78 -18.34 -15.28 22.68
N ALA A 79 -18.33 -14.51 23.77
CA ALA A 79 -18.12 -13.04 23.70
C ALA A 79 -16.71 -12.67 23.21
N LEU A 80 -15.67 -13.44 23.63
CA LEU A 80 -14.30 -13.26 23.17
C LEU A 80 -14.13 -13.62 21.68
N HIS A 81 -14.74 -14.71 21.22
CA HIS A 81 -14.78 -15.07 19.81
C HIS A 81 -15.44 -13.96 18.97
N HIS A 82 -16.60 -13.46 19.39
CA HIS A 82 -17.28 -12.37 18.69
C HIS A 82 -16.39 -11.12 18.54
N ARG A 83 -15.60 -10.82 19.57
CA ARG A 83 -14.63 -9.73 19.49
C ARG A 83 -13.55 -9.99 18.43
N LEU A 84 -12.99 -11.19 18.35
CA LEU A 84 -12.01 -11.56 17.32
C LEU A 84 -12.62 -11.53 15.92
N ASP A 85 -13.86 -11.97 15.75
CA ASP A 85 -14.60 -11.90 14.48
C ASP A 85 -14.82 -10.46 14.03
N THR A 86 -15.08 -9.54 14.96
CA THR A 86 -15.17 -8.11 14.66
C THR A 86 -13.85 -7.58 14.12
N ILE A 87 -12.71 -7.86 14.78
CA ILE A 87 -11.37 -7.44 14.33
C ILE A 87 -11.05 -8.07 12.96
N ARG A 88 -11.44 -9.32 12.72
CA ARG A 88 -11.29 -9.96 11.40
C ARG A 88 -12.08 -9.25 10.32
N GLY A 89 -13.32 -8.87 10.60
CA GLY A 89 -14.17 -8.09 9.70
C GLY A 89 -13.51 -6.75 9.34
N GLU A 90 -13.01 -6.03 10.33
CA GLU A 90 -12.29 -4.77 10.14
C GLU A 90 -11.03 -4.94 9.27
N ALA A 91 -10.25 -6.00 9.50
CA ALA A 91 -9.07 -6.31 8.68
C ALA A 91 -9.44 -6.58 7.21
N HIS A 92 -10.53 -7.30 6.96
CA HIS A 92 -11.02 -7.56 5.60
C HIS A 92 -11.57 -6.28 4.94
N ASP A 93 -12.27 -5.43 5.68
CA ASP A 93 -12.78 -4.15 5.16
C ASP A 93 -11.64 -3.21 4.78
N MET A 94 -10.58 -3.14 5.58
CA MET A 94 -9.36 -2.41 5.26
C MET A 94 -8.68 -2.98 4.01
N ALA A 95 -8.51 -4.30 3.95
CA ALA A 95 -7.89 -4.99 2.82
C ALA A 95 -8.66 -4.77 1.51
N ALA A 96 -9.99 -4.75 1.55
CA ALA A 96 -10.84 -4.50 0.38
C ALA A 96 -10.59 -3.11 -0.23
N GLN A 97 -10.21 -2.12 0.56
CA GLN A 97 -9.89 -0.78 0.10
C GLN A 97 -8.53 -0.70 -0.62
N HIS A 98 -7.65 -1.68 -0.40
CA HIS A 98 -6.27 -1.73 -0.91
C HIS A 98 -6.01 -2.93 -1.84
N GLY A 99 -7.06 -3.53 -2.40
CA GLY A 99 -6.92 -4.63 -3.36
C GLY A 99 -6.51 -5.97 -2.72
N GLY A 100 -6.79 -6.18 -1.44
CA GLY A 100 -6.59 -7.47 -0.75
C GLY A 100 -5.45 -7.51 0.26
N GLY A 101 -4.79 -6.38 0.53
CA GLY A 101 -3.74 -6.29 1.55
C GLY A 101 -3.96 -5.10 2.49
N ILE A 102 -3.19 -5.00 3.56
CA ILE A 102 -3.26 -3.90 4.52
C ILE A 102 -1.96 -3.10 4.61
N SER A 103 -2.08 -1.81 4.93
CA SER A 103 -0.95 -0.92 5.16
C SER A 103 -0.24 -1.23 6.49
N PRO A 104 1.00 -0.74 6.70
CA PRO A 104 1.68 -0.88 7.99
C PRO A 104 0.94 -0.24 9.16
N GLU A 105 0.25 0.90 8.91
CA GLU A 105 -0.54 1.60 9.91
C GLU A 105 -1.77 0.81 10.33
N GLU A 106 -2.49 0.25 9.37
CA GLU A 106 -3.65 -0.61 9.63
C GLU A 106 -3.24 -1.88 10.38
N GLN A 107 -2.15 -2.52 9.98
CA GLN A 107 -1.59 -3.66 10.71
C GLN A 107 -1.30 -3.30 12.16
N ARG A 108 -0.73 -2.12 12.41
CA ARG A 108 -0.42 -1.64 13.78
C ARG A 108 -1.69 -1.44 14.60
N VAL A 109 -2.73 -0.84 14.02
CA VAL A 109 -4.03 -0.63 14.69
C VAL A 109 -4.65 -1.98 15.06
N LEU A 110 -4.78 -2.89 14.09
CA LEU A 110 -5.32 -4.24 14.32
C LEU A 110 -4.54 -5.01 15.38
N ASN A 111 -3.21 -4.91 15.38
CA ASN A 111 -2.39 -5.54 16.41
C ASN A 111 -2.62 -4.96 17.80
N GLN A 112 -2.87 -3.65 17.94
CA GLN A 112 -3.22 -3.04 19.24
C GLN A 112 -4.58 -3.56 19.76
N GLU A 113 -5.55 -3.77 18.87
CA GLU A 113 -6.83 -4.36 19.24
C GLU A 113 -6.67 -5.82 19.64
N LEU A 114 -5.86 -6.59 18.90
CA LEU A 114 -5.51 -7.97 19.25
C LEU A 114 -4.75 -8.07 20.57
N ASP A 115 -3.85 -7.12 20.89
CA ASP A 115 -3.20 -7.06 22.20
C ASP A 115 -4.21 -6.86 23.34
N THR A 116 -5.25 -6.07 23.08
CA THR A 116 -6.31 -5.84 24.06
C THR A 116 -7.21 -7.07 24.20
N ALA A 117 -7.51 -7.76 23.10
CA ALA A 117 -8.22 -9.04 23.12
C ALA A 117 -7.42 -10.13 23.85
N ALA A 118 -6.12 -10.24 23.56
CA ALA A 118 -5.21 -11.20 24.20
C ALA A 118 -5.19 -11.04 25.72
N ARG A 119 -5.08 -9.82 26.23
CA ARG A 119 -5.17 -9.56 27.68
C ARG A 119 -6.52 -10.00 28.27
N ALA A 120 -7.62 -9.87 27.54
CA ALA A 120 -8.93 -10.31 27.99
C ALA A 120 -9.06 -11.86 27.99
N ILE A 121 -8.31 -12.52 27.10
CA ILE A 121 -8.25 -14.00 27.02
C ILE A 121 -7.38 -14.58 28.16
N GLY A 122 -6.42 -13.80 28.65
CA GLY A 122 -5.55 -14.22 29.76
C GLY A 122 -4.12 -14.53 29.31
N GLU A 123 -3.60 -13.72 28.40
CA GLU A 123 -2.16 -13.67 28.07
C GLU A 123 -1.36 -12.82 29.07
#